data_d980ea6a5de59c302fadaaa5aada14b2
#
_entry.id   d980ea6a5de59c302fadaaa5aada14b2
#
_cell.length_a   1.000
_cell.length_b   1.000
_cell.length_c   1.000
_cell.angle_alpha   90.00
_cell.angle_beta   90.00
_cell.angle_gamma   90.00
#
_symmetry.space_group_name_H-M   'P 1'
#
loop_
_entity.id
_entity.type
_entity.pdbx_description
1 polymer ?
#
loop_
_entity_poly.entity_id
_entity_poly.type
_entity_poly.pdbx_seq_one_letter_code
_entity_poly.pdbx_strand_id
1 'polypeptide(L)'
;MSNKSTTPKQSSELVQNIVDCALEKKAEKLLVLDVYNLTTLADYFIICSANTEPQIKAICDNIRRGTPHKPWHIEGYEKLSWVLLDYVDVLVHVFKTEEREYYKLEKLWDDAPKKEYDY
;
A
#
# COMPACT_ATOMS: atom_id res chain seq x y z
N MET A 1 11.68 -20.45 5.43
CA MET A 1 11.93 -19.92 4.10
C MET A 1 10.98 -18.79 3.79
N SER A 2 11.48 -17.77 3.12
CA SER A 2 10.68 -16.61 2.79
C SER A 2 9.65 -16.92 1.70
N ASN A 3 8.45 -16.35 1.81
CA ASN A 3 7.44 -16.43 0.76
C ASN A 3 7.64 -15.39 -0.34
N LYS A 4 8.70 -14.62 -0.22
CA LYS A 4 8.97 -13.52 -1.14
C LYS A 4 9.47 -14.08 -2.46
N SER A 5 8.87 -13.66 -3.56
CA SER A 5 9.13 -14.19 -4.88
C SER A 5 10.04 -13.27 -5.72
N THR A 6 10.28 -12.04 -5.27
CA THR A 6 11.09 -11.07 -5.99
C THR A 6 12.31 -10.68 -5.16
N THR A 7 13.32 -10.10 -5.82
CA THR A 7 14.47 -9.56 -5.11
C THR A 7 14.07 -8.24 -4.42
N PRO A 8 14.81 -7.82 -3.39
CA PRO A 8 14.55 -6.52 -2.78
C PRO A 8 14.57 -5.37 -3.78
N LYS A 9 15.41 -5.45 -4.80
CA LYS A 9 15.46 -4.40 -5.83
C LYS A 9 14.16 -4.35 -6.62
N GLN A 10 13.63 -5.51 -7.02
CA GLN A 10 12.38 -5.58 -7.78
C GLN A 10 11.21 -5.07 -6.93
N SER A 11 11.18 -5.44 -5.66
CA SER A 11 10.14 -4.95 -4.75
C SER A 11 10.22 -3.44 -4.61
N SER A 12 11.42 -2.89 -4.53
CA SER A 12 11.63 -1.45 -4.39
C SER A 12 11.14 -0.70 -5.62
N GLU A 13 11.38 -1.26 -6.82
CA GLU A 13 10.89 -0.64 -8.05
C GLU A 13 9.36 -0.65 -8.10
N LEU A 14 8.75 -1.75 -7.67
CA LEU A 14 7.30 -1.85 -7.62
C LEU A 14 6.74 -0.84 -6.61
N VAL A 15 7.38 -0.69 -5.45
CA VAL A 15 6.97 0.29 -4.45
C VAL A 15 6.95 1.69 -5.05
N GLN A 16 8.01 2.09 -5.75
CA GLN A 16 8.07 3.42 -6.32
C GLN A 16 6.97 3.62 -7.35
N ASN A 17 6.71 2.61 -8.15
CA ASN A 17 5.66 2.65 -9.14
C ASN A 17 4.28 2.85 -8.47
N ILE A 18 4.01 2.11 -7.40
CA ILE A 18 2.76 2.21 -6.67
C ILE A 18 2.62 3.59 -6.04
N VAL A 19 3.70 4.08 -5.41
CA VAL A 19 3.70 5.40 -4.77
C VAL A 19 3.35 6.47 -5.79
N ASP A 20 3.99 6.44 -6.96
CA ASP A 20 3.74 7.44 -7.99
C ASP A 20 2.27 7.40 -8.44
N CYS A 21 1.73 6.22 -8.64
CA CYS A 21 0.33 6.05 -9.05
C CYS A 21 -0.64 6.57 -8.00
N ALA A 22 -0.35 6.31 -6.72
CA ALA A 22 -1.22 6.76 -5.63
C ALA A 22 -1.18 8.28 -5.50
N LEU A 23 0.01 8.86 -5.58
CA LEU A 23 0.17 10.31 -5.45
C LEU A 23 -0.48 11.07 -6.60
N GLU A 24 -0.49 10.48 -7.80
CA GLU A 24 -1.21 11.08 -8.94
C GLU A 24 -2.68 11.33 -8.62
N LYS A 25 -3.27 10.48 -7.80
CA LYS A 25 -4.67 10.62 -7.39
C LYS A 25 -4.80 11.23 -6.01
N LYS A 26 -3.75 11.91 -5.54
CA LYS A 26 -3.75 12.70 -4.31
C LYS A 26 -3.99 11.86 -3.05
N ALA A 27 -3.44 10.65 -3.03
CA ALA A 27 -3.43 9.86 -1.81
C ALA A 27 -2.77 10.66 -0.68
N GLU A 28 -3.36 10.61 0.50
CA GLU A 28 -2.92 11.41 1.63
C GLU A 28 -2.09 10.60 2.60
N LYS A 29 -1.11 11.26 3.21
CA LYS A 29 -0.26 10.70 4.27
C LYS A 29 0.27 9.33 3.88
N LEU A 30 0.81 9.23 2.69
CA LEU A 30 1.34 7.99 2.17
C LEU A 30 2.60 7.61 2.94
N LEU A 31 2.64 6.36 3.39
CA LEU A 31 3.71 5.84 4.21
C LEU A 31 4.18 4.53 3.61
N VAL A 32 5.49 4.40 3.41
CA VAL A 32 6.11 3.14 2.98
C VAL A 32 6.86 2.57 4.18
N LEU A 33 6.53 1.35 4.55
CA LEU A 33 7.19 0.63 5.65
C LEU A 33 8.02 -0.49 5.07
N ASP A 34 9.31 -0.51 5.41
CA ASP A 34 10.19 -1.60 5.04
C ASP A 34 10.08 -2.68 6.11
N VAL A 35 9.37 -3.76 5.79
CA VAL A 35 9.11 -4.83 6.74
C VAL A 35 9.90 -6.10 6.39
N TYR A 36 10.87 -5.97 5.49
CA TYR A 36 11.63 -7.12 4.99
C TYR A 36 12.21 -7.98 6.11
N ASN A 37 12.77 -7.33 7.13
CA ASN A 37 13.42 -8.04 8.23
C ASN A 37 12.50 -8.32 9.41
N LEU A 38 11.23 -7.92 9.34
CA LEU A 38 10.29 -8.03 10.45
C LEU A 38 9.23 -9.10 10.25
N THR A 39 8.98 -9.50 9.01
CA THR A 39 7.94 -10.48 8.70
C THR A 39 8.26 -11.19 7.40
N THR A 40 7.69 -12.38 7.25
CA THR A 40 7.77 -13.11 5.98
C THR A 40 6.56 -12.84 5.08
N LEU A 41 5.63 -11.99 5.54
CA LEU A 41 4.40 -11.71 4.77
C LEU A 41 4.67 -10.88 3.53
N ALA A 42 5.59 -9.95 3.60
CA ALA A 42 5.90 -9.05 2.48
C ALA A 42 7.24 -8.38 2.73
N ASP A 43 7.74 -7.71 1.72
CA ASP A 43 8.94 -6.86 1.84
C ASP A 43 8.56 -5.46 2.29
N TYR A 44 7.43 -4.95 1.80
CA TYR A 44 6.99 -3.58 2.06
C TYR A 44 5.49 -3.53 2.30
N PHE A 45 5.10 -2.63 3.19
CA PHE A 45 3.71 -2.20 3.32
C PHE A 45 3.63 -0.76 2.83
N ILE A 46 2.60 -0.44 2.06
CA ILE A 46 2.29 0.93 1.68
C ILE A 46 0.94 1.26 2.27
N ILE A 47 0.85 2.37 3.00
CA ILE A 47 -0.38 2.79 3.65
C ILE A 47 -0.67 4.21 3.20
N CYS A 48 -1.88 4.44 2.71
CA CYS A 48 -2.33 5.78 2.37
C CYS A 48 -3.82 5.91 2.64
N SER A 49 -4.34 7.10 2.51
CA SER A 49 -5.73 7.34 2.85
C SER A 49 -6.33 8.44 1.98
N ALA A 50 -7.66 8.50 1.99
CA ALA A 50 -8.42 9.55 1.33
C ALA A 50 -9.75 9.71 2.06
N ASN A 51 -10.41 10.84 1.83
CA ASN A 51 -11.60 11.20 2.60
C ASN A 51 -12.89 10.65 2.02
N THR A 52 -12.92 10.31 0.73
CA THR A 52 -14.16 9.90 0.07
C THR A 52 -13.97 8.58 -0.65
N GLU A 53 -15.07 7.84 -0.79
CA GLU A 53 -15.05 6.57 -1.51
C GLU A 53 -14.66 6.72 -2.98
N PRO A 54 -15.16 7.70 -3.71
CA PRO A 54 -14.71 7.88 -5.09
C PRO A 54 -13.19 8.10 -5.21
N GLN A 55 -12.59 8.80 -4.26
CA GLN A 55 -11.15 9.01 -4.29
C GLN A 55 -10.39 7.72 -3.96
N ILE A 56 -10.89 6.95 -2.98
CA ILE A 56 -10.31 5.63 -2.68
C ILE A 56 -10.31 4.77 -3.94
N LYS A 57 -11.45 4.73 -4.64
CA LYS A 57 -11.58 3.95 -5.87
C LYS A 57 -10.60 4.44 -6.93
N ALA A 58 -10.48 5.75 -7.10
CA ALA A 58 -9.56 6.32 -8.09
C ALA A 58 -8.12 5.95 -7.80
N ILE A 59 -7.71 5.99 -6.53
CA ILE A 59 -6.36 5.60 -6.12
C ILE A 59 -6.12 4.13 -6.46
N CYS A 60 -7.03 3.25 -6.04
CA CYS A 60 -6.90 1.82 -6.29
C CYS A 60 -6.84 1.50 -7.77
N ASP A 61 -7.72 2.11 -8.55
CA ASP A 61 -7.78 1.85 -10.00
C ASP A 61 -6.52 2.36 -10.69
N ASN A 62 -6.00 3.51 -10.27
CA ASN A 62 -4.79 4.05 -10.87
C ASN A 62 -3.57 3.17 -10.57
N ILE A 63 -3.48 2.65 -9.35
CA ILE A 63 -2.41 1.72 -8.99
C ILE A 63 -2.50 0.46 -9.87
N ARG A 64 -3.69 -0.09 -9.99
CA ARG A 64 -3.89 -1.33 -10.75
C ARG A 64 -3.54 -1.16 -12.23
N ARG A 65 -3.84 0.01 -12.80
CA ARG A 65 -3.55 0.28 -14.21
C ARG A 65 -2.09 0.62 -14.46
N GLY A 66 -1.45 1.22 -13.47
CA GLY A 66 -0.10 1.77 -13.62
C GLY A 66 1.03 0.85 -13.20
N THR A 67 0.72 -0.32 -12.62
CA THR A 67 1.77 -1.26 -12.22
C THR A 67 2.04 -2.28 -13.33
N PRO A 68 3.26 -2.86 -13.35
CA PRO A 68 3.64 -3.79 -14.44
C PRO A 68 2.78 -5.04 -14.50
N HIS A 69 2.20 -5.44 -13.38
CA HIS A 69 1.28 -6.58 -13.35
C HIS A 69 0.17 -6.29 -12.36
N LYS A 70 -0.90 -7.06 -12.44
CA LYS A 70 -2.06 -6.86 -11.56
C LYS A 70 -1.77 -7.43 -10.18
N PRO A 71 -2.44 -6.91 -9.14
CA PRO A 71 -2.29 -7.54 -7.82
C PRO A 71 -2.79 -8.97 -7.87
N TRP A 72 -2.15 -9.81 -7.07
CA TRP A 72 -2.53 -11.23 -6.95
C TRP A 72 -3.91 -11.36 -6.30
N HIS A 73 -4.23 -10.44 -5.38
CA HIS A 73 -5.48 -10.50 -4.63
C HIS A 73 -5.90 -9.09 -4.23
N ILE A 74 -7.21 -8.86 -4.17
CA ILE A 74 -7.77 -7.57 -3.76
C ILE A 74 -8.88 -7.86 -2.76
N GLU A 75 -8.88 -7.11 -1.65
CA GLU A 75 -9.95 -7.20 -0.65
C GLU A 75 -10.50 -5.82 -0.34
N GLY A 76 -11.79 -5.78 -0.02
CA GLY A 76 -12.44 -4.55 0.44
C GLY A 76 -12.83 -3.57 -0.64
N TYR A 77 -12.63 -3.93 -1.91
CA TYR A 77 -12.89 -3.00 -3.01
C TYR A 77 -14.37 -2.61 -3.11
N GLU A 78 -15.28 -3.49 -2.70
CA GLU A 78 -16.71 -3.20 -2.79
C GLU A 78 -17.16 -2.12 -1.80
N LYS A 79 -16.53 -2.08 -0.62
CA LYS A 79 -16.91 -1.13 0.43
C LYS A 79 -16.11 0.16 0.43
N LEU A 80 -14.90 0.11 -0.10
CA LEU A 80 -14.02 1.27 -0.24
C LEU A 80 -13.69 1.97 1.08
N SER A 81 -13.74 1.24 2.20
CA SER A 81 -13.31 1.80 3.49
C SER A 81 -11.90 1.38 3.85
N TRP A 82 -11.50 0.18 3.46
CA TRP A 82 -10.15 -0.33 3.64
C TRP A 82 -9.92 -1.33 2.51
N VAL A 83 -9.18 -0.90 1.49
CA VAL A 83 -8.88 -1.75 0.34
C VAL A 83 -7.45 -2.27 0.48
N LEU A 84 -7.28 -3.56 0.32
CA LEU A 84 -5.97 -4.19 0.28
C LEU A 84 -5.68 -4.62 -1.16
N LEU A 85 -4.56 -4.15 -1.68
CA LEU A 85 -4.05 -4.63 -2.97
C LEU A 85 -2.80 -5.47 -2.65
N ASP A 86 -2.92 -6.77 -2.88
CA ASP A 86 -1.89 -7.73 -2.51
C ASP A 86 -1.03 -8.07 -3.72
N TYR A 87 0.18 -7.53 -3.74
CA TYR A 87 1.17 -7.82 -4.79
C TYR A 87 2.17 -8.87 -4.36
N VAL A 88 1.86 -9.63 -3.30
CA VAL A 88 2.70 -10.68 -2.71
C VAL A 88 3.85 -10.08 -1.90
N ASP A 89 4.80 -9.41 -2.56
CA ASP A 89 5.94 -8.82 -1.86
C ASP A 89 5.67 -7.41 -1.37
N VAL A 90 4.60 -6.80 -1.85
CA VAL A 90 4.16 -5.47 -1.43
C VAL A 90 2.67 -5.52 -1.14
N LEU A 91 2.29 -5.11 0.06
CA LEU A 91 0.88 -5.02 0.45
C LEU A 91 0.50 -3.55 0.52
N VAL A 92 -0.49 -3.15 -0.26
CA VAL A 92 -0.94 -1.77 -0.33
C VAL A 92 -2.26 -1.64 0.40
N HIS A 93 -2.28 -0.78 1.43
CA HIS A 93 -3.48 -0.51 2.21
C HIS A 93 -3.97 0.89 1.88
N VAL A 94 -5.16 0.98 1.30
CA VAL A 94 -5.79 2.26 0.98
C VAL A 94 -7.00 2.40 1.87
N PHE A 95 -6.93 3.34 2.81
CA PHE A 95 -7.94 3.53 3.84
C PHE A 95 -8.76 4.78 3.60
N LYS A 96 -10.03 4.71 3.98
CA LYS A 96 -10.75 5.93 4.28
C LYS A 96 -10.14 6.52 5.55
N THR A 97 -10.03 7.84 5.62
CA THR A 97 -9.32 8.51 6.71
C THR A 97 -9.78 8.03 8.10
N GLU A 98 -11.09 7.91 8.30
CA GLU A 98 -11.65 7.48 9.58
C GLU A 98 -11.22 6.06 9.95
N GLU A 99 -11.23 5.16 8.98
CA GLU A 99 -10.80 3.79 9.20
C GLU A 99 -9.31 3.72 9.56
N ARG A 100 -8.50 4.53 8.89
CA ARG A 100 -7.07 4.55 9.19
C ARG A 100 -6.81 5.00 10.61
N GLU A 101 -7.53 6.03 11.06
CA GLU A 101 -7.40 6.54 12.42
C GLU A 101 -7.87 5.53 13.45
N TYR A 102 -8.91 4.79 13.12
CA TYR A 102 -9.45 3.79 14.03
C TYR A 102 -8.52 2.60 14.20
N TYR A 103 -8.03 2.04 13.10
CA TYR A 103 -7.22 0.81 13.14
C TYR A 103 -5.75 1.07 13.45
N LYS A 104 -5.22 2.21 13.04
CA LYS A 104 -3.82 2.61 13.31
C LYS A 104 -2.85 1.48 12.97
N LEU A 105 -3.01 0.93 11.77
CA LEU A 105 -2.19 -0.20 11.31
C LEU A 105 -0.70 0.11 11.39
N GLU A 106 -0.30 1.32 11.07
CA GLU A 106 1.12 1.69 11.06
C GLU A 106 1.77 1.58 12.45
N LYS A 107 0.97 1.62 13.52
CA LYS A 107 1.51 1.48 14.86
C LYS A 107 1.96 0.06 15.18
N LEU A 108 1.37 -0.91 14.51
CA LEU A 108 1.78 -2.31 14.68
C LEU A 108 3.18 -2.55 14.13
N TRP A 109 3.63 -1.69 13.23
CA TRP A 109 4.91 -1.82 12.54
C TRP A 109 5.82 -0.64 12.85
N ASP A 110 5.73 -0.13 14.07
CA ASP A 110 6.44 1.08 14.47
C ASP A 110 7.97 0.93 14.39
N ASP A 111 8.46 -0.31 14.50
CA ASP A 111 9.89 -0.59 14.41
C ASP A 111 10.41 -0.62 12.96
N ALA A 112 9.52 -0.60 11.97
CA ALA A 112 9.94 -0.68 10.58
C ALA A 112 10.55 0.65 10.12
N PRO A 113 11.63 0.60 9.35
CA PRO A 113 12.08 1.81 8.65
C PRO A 113 10.95 2.33 7.79
N LYS A 114 10.76 3.64 7.78
CA LYS A 114 9.60 4.22 7.10
C LYS A 114 10.00 5.43 6.30
N LYS A 115 9.28 5.65 5.21
CA LYS A 115 9.41 6.85 4.40
C LYS A 115 8.03 7.44 4.21
N GLU A 116 7.91 8.72 4.50
CA GLU A 116 6.65 9.45 4.39
C GLU A 116 6.64 10.26 3.11
N TYR A 117 5.51 10.25 2.44
CA TYR A 117 5.29 11.07 1.25
C TYR A 117 4.12 11.99 1.57
N ASP A 118 4.40 13.29 1.57
CA ASP A 118 3.40 14.29 1.91
C ASP A 118 3.10 15.12 0.67
N TYR A 119 1.84 15.35 0.46
CA TYR A 119 1.41 16.10 -0.71
C TYR A 119 0.96 17.47 -0.29
#